data_a7fddd5ff0381ff7929301f77827e14a
#
_entry.id   a7fddd5ff0381ff7929301f77827e14a
#
_cell.length_a   1.000
_cell.length_b   1.000
_cell.length_c   1.000
_cell.angle_alpha   90.00
_cell.angle_beta   90.00
_cell.angle_gamma   90.00
#
_symmetry.space_group_name_H-M   'P 1'
#
loop_
_entity.id
_entity.type
_entity.pdbx_description
1 polymer ?
#
loop_
_entity_poly.entity_id
_entity_poly.type
_entity_poly.pdbx_seq_one_letter_code
_entity_poly.pdbx_strand_id
1 'polypeptide(L)'
;MTTGRLFAEDVGKDAPLKPALPSTLTHWPIYCLKLGLSSGLAWRFCQLTGIQDAVSATFVAVVCTMPTLTTGFRASSEQAIGSLLGGGVAYMLMRAGLGGPAGLALAVGLSALLSYPVRLRPAHVVAAFTALLVMITGIPTPGPSFAHRLGAVLIGAGSATLLNFLASAVQYRTIFRRRRGLVRLAVAAALEAGDRGSTDRADALLRDLQGELRDVSREASHDTRIPGHLTEVEILREILAVAWVQRLEAEAVDLSPVARVIERGEAPPRPVGTLATLLTRWYEAACEPDGTVPPARDLAPSGWFTLG
;
A
#
# COMPACT_ATOMS: atom_id res chain seq x y z
N MET A 1 -22.69 -2.40 -34.55
CA MET A 1 -21.36 -1.76 -34.57
C MET A 1 -21.41 -0.31 -34.07
N THR A 2 -22.13 0.00 -32.95
CA THR A 2 -22.38 1.40 -32.54
C THR A 2 -22.18 1.65 -31.06
N THR A 3 -21.64 0.68 -30.31
CA THR A 3 -21.46 0.79 -28.84
C THR A 3 -20.07 1.30 -28.42
N GLY A 4 -19.13 1.45 -29.34
CA GLY A 4 -17.76 1.91 -29.02
C GLY A 4 -17.60 3.42 -28.90
N ARG A 5 -18.52 4.20 -29.46
CA ARG A 5 -18.42 5.69 -29.42
C ARG A 5 -18.98 6.33 -28.15
N LEU A 6 -19.87 5.69 -27.44
CA LEU A 6 -20.50 6.24 -26.24
C LEU A 6 -19.53 6.37 -25.03
N PHE A 7 -18.45 5.57 -25.02
CA PHE A 7 -17.48 5.63 -23.91
C PHE A 7 -16.37 6.65 -24.12
N ALA A 8 -16.09 7.07 -25.35
CA ALA A 8 -15.04 8.07 -25.62
C ALA A 8 -15.53 9.51 -25.41
N GLU A 9 -16.84 9.76 -25.55
CA GLU A 9 -17.40 11.11 -25.47
C GLU A 9 -17.60 11.60 -24.03
N ASP A 10 -17.81 10.70 -23.06
CA ASP A 10 -18.12 11.07 -21.66
C ASP A 10 -16.88 11.17 -20.74
N VAL A 11 -15.69 10.77 -21.21
CA VAL A 11 -14.41 10.99 -20.49
C VAL A 11 -13.83 12.37 -20.82
N GLY A 12 -14.47 13.12 -21.73
CA GLY A 12 -13.99 14.38 -22.26
C GLY A 12 -14.59 15.60 -21.60
N LYS A 13 -13.76 16.44 -21.23
CA LYS A 13 -13.59 17.88 -21.38
C LYS A 13 -13.66 18.74 -20.15
N ASP A 14 -14.46 18.48 -19.10
CA ASP A 14 -14.57 19.43 -17.99
C ASP A 14 -14.81 18.84 -16.59
N ALA A 15 -14.57 17.56 -16.37
CA ALA A 15 -14.60 17.04 -15.02
C ALA A 15 -13.38 17.60 -14.25
N PRO A 16 -13.59 18.47 -13.24
CA PRO A 16 -12.50 18.88 -12.37
C PRO A 16 -11.82 17.61 -11.88
N LEU A 17 -10.49 17.57 -11.99
CA LEU A 17 -9.65 16.52 -11.39
C LEU A 17 -10.12 16.33 -9.96
N LYS A 18 -11.10 15.42 -9.75
CA LYS A 18 -11.29 14.89 -8.40
C LYS A 18 -9.93 14.34 -8.04
N PRO A 19 -9.31 14.83 -6.96
CA PRO A 19 -8.04 14.30 -6.51
C PRO A 19 -8.19 12.79 -6.53
N ALA A 20 -7.31 12.10 -7.24
CA ALA A 20 -7.33 10.65 -7.31
C ALA A 20 -7.41 10.20 -5.85
N LEU A 21 -8.56 9.67 -5.46
CA LEU A 21 -8.78 9.20 -4.10
C LEU A 21 -7.59 8.28 -3.81
N PRO A 22 -6.84 8.55 -2.74
CA PRO A 22 -5.66 7.77 -2.45
C PRO A 22 -6.03 6.30 -2.60
N SER A 23 -5.19 5.54 -3.29
CA SER A 23 -5.39 4.14 -3.65
C SER A 23 -5.90 3.25 -2.51
N THR A 24 -5.67 3.68 -1.27
CA THR A 24 -6.18 3.13 -0.02
C THR A 24 -7.71 3.08 0.08
N LEU A 25 -8.46 4.00 -0.54
CA LEU A 25 -9.92 4.05 -0.41
C LEU A 25 -10.65 3.03 -1.30
N THR A 26 -10.05 2.58 -2.39
CA THR A 26 -10.63 1.56 -3.26
C THR A 26 -10.71 0.19 -2.57
N HIS A 27 -9.93 -0.02 -1.51
CA HIS A 27 -9.85 -1.27 -0.74
C HIS A 27 -10.43 -1.17 0.66
N TRP A 28 -11.16 -0.08 0.94
CA TRP A 28 -11.75 0.21 2.23
C TRP A 28 -12.53 -0.97 2.85
N PRO A 29 -13.41 -1.69 2.12
CA PRO A 29 -14.14 -2.82 2.71
C PRO A 29 -13.21 -3.95 3.18
N ILE A 30 -12.20 -4.29 2.38
CA ILE A 30 -11.24 -5.35 2.73
C ILE A 30 -10.35 -4.89 3.90
N TYR A 31 -9.97 -3.62 3.90
CA TYR A 31 -9.22 -3.05 5.00
C TYR A 31 -10.03 -3.03 6.31
N CYS A 32 -11.31 -2.65 6.27
CA CYS A 32 -12.20 -2.71 7.43
C CYS A 32 -12.39 -4.14 7.95
N LEU A 33 -12.58 -5.10 7.05
CA LEU A 33 -12.64 -6.51 7.43
C LEU A 33 -11.35 -6.98 8.11
N LYS A 34 -10.22 -6.61 7.56
CA LYS A 34 -8.88 -6.91 8.11
C LYS A 34 -8.70 -6.31 9.50
N LEU A 35 -9.12 -5.06 9.72
CA LEU A 35 -9.12 -4.39 11.02
C LEU A 35 -10.01 -5.14 12.03
N GLY A 36 -11.22 -5.49 11.65
CA GLY A 36 -12.14 -6.22 12.50
C GLY A 36 -11.62 -7.61 12.90
N LEU A 37 -11.09 -8.34 11.92
CA LEU A 37 -10.54 -9.68 12.17
C LEU A 37 -9.26 -9.63 13.03
N SER A 38 -8.34 -8.68 12.80
CA SER A 38 -7.13 -8.55 13.62
C SER A 38 -7.46 -8.21 15.07
N SER A 39 -8.42 -7.32 15.27
CA SER A 39 -8.91 -6.91 16.58
C SER A 39 -9.56 -8.08 17.33
N GLY A 40 -10.47 -8.79 16.67
CA GLY A 40 -11.13 -9.96 17.24
C GLY A 40 -10.17 -11.10 17.58
N LEU A 41 -9.18 -11.33 16.72
CA LEU A 41 -8.14 -12.32 16.95
C LEU A 41 -7.24 -11.96 18.14
N ALA A 42 -6.84 -10.71 18.24
CA ALA A 42 -6.04 -10.21 19.37
C ALA A 42 -6.80 -10.34 20.70
N TRP A 43 -8.08 -9.96 20.72
CA TRP A 43 -8.95 -10.13 21.88
C TRP A 43 -9.02 -11.60 22.30
N ARG A 44 -9.29 -12.51 21.36
CA ARG A 44 -9.41 -13.94 21.61
C ARG A 44 -8.12 -14.55 22.12
N PHE A 45 -6.97 -14.17 21.57
CA PHE A 45 -5.67 -14.65 22.07
C PHE A 45 -5.37 -14.17 23.48
N CYS A 46 -5.74 -12.94 23.84
CA CYS A 46 -5.63 -12.48 25.23
C CYS A 46 -6.46 -13.32 26.20
N GLN A 47 -7.71 -13.66 25.82
CA GLN A 47 -8.54 -14.55 26.64
C GLN A 47 -7.92 -15.93 26.81
N LEU A 48 -7.36 -16.51 25.76
CA LEU A 48 -6.75 -17.86 25.80
C LEU A 48 -5.44 -17.88 26.60
N THR A 49 -4.67 -16.80 26.61
CA THR A 49 -3.40 -16.70 27.33
C THR A 49 -3.54 -16.15 28.75
N GLY A 50 -4.74 -15.75 29.16
CA GLY A 50 -4.97 -15.14 30.49
C GLY A 50 -4.42 -13.73 30.64
N ILE A 51 -4.06 -13.05 29.53
CA ILE A 51 -3.61 -11.67 29.56
C ILE A 51 -4.80 -10.75 29.78
N GLN A 52 -4.78 -9.99 30.88
CA GLN A 52 -5.92 -9.17 31.31
C GLN A 52 -6.10 -7.88 30.49
N ASP A 53 -5.08 -7.44 29.75
CA ASP A 53 -5.09 -6.19 28.98
C ASP A 53 -5.53 -6.41 27.50
N ALA A 54 -6.68 -7.04 27.30
CA ALA A 54 -7.21 -7.33 25.95
C ALA A 54 -7.53 -6.05 25.15
N VAL A 55 -7.91 -4.96 25.82
CA VAL A 55 -8.18 -3.66 25.18
C VAL A 55 -6.93 -3.13 24.50
N SER A 56 -5.80 -3.20 25.18
CA SER A 56 -4.51 -2.77 24.62
C SER A 56 -4.08 -3.63 23.44
N ALA A 57 -4.25 -4.95 23.52
CA ALA A 57 -3.95 -5.84 22.41
C ALA A 57 -4.79 -5.51 21.16
N THR A 58 -6.08 -5.26 21.37
CA THR A 58 -7.00 -4.87 20.29
C THR A 58 -6.59 -3.54 19.68
N PHE A 59 -6.26 -2.54 20.50
CA PHE A 59 -5.78 -1.24 20.01
C PHE A 59 -4.50 -1.38 19.19
N VAL A 60 -3.52 -2.14 19.69
CA VAL A 60 -2.27 -2.39 18.96
C VAL A 60 -2.53 -3.15 17.65
N ALA A 61 -3.44 -4.12 17.64
CA ALA A 61 -3.82 -4.82 16.43
C ALA A 61 -4.39 -3.87 15.37
N VAL A 62 -5.25 -2.93 15.77
CA VAL A 62 -5.78 -1.88 14.86
C VAL A 62 -4.65 -1.01 14.29
N VAL A 63 -3.77 -0.50 15.15
CA VAL A 63 -2.67 0.39 14.74
C VAL A 63 -1.66 -0.32 13.85
N CYS A 64 -1.39 -1.60 14.08
CA CYS A 64 -0.43 -2.41 13.30
C CYS A 64 -1.05 -3.02 12.03
N THR A 65 -2.37 -2.96 11.85
CA THR A 65 -3.03 -3.42 10.63
C THR A 65 -2.84 -2.38 9.54
N MET A 66 -1.95 -2.67 8.60
CA MET A 66 -1.56 -1.78 7.51
C MET A 66 -1.95 -2.38 6.16
N PRO A 67 -2.03 -1.55 5.10
CA PRO A 67 -2.29 -2.04 3.75
C PRO A 67 -1.25 -3.05 3.26
N THR A 68 0.04 -2.81 3.54
CA THR A 68 1.15 -3.66 3.08
C THR A 68 1.79 -4.41 4.25
N LEU A 69 2.46 -5.52 3.95
CA LEU A 69 3.13 -6.36 4.95
C LEU A 69 4.31 -5.64 5.60
N THR A 70 5.16 -4.99 4.80
CA THR A 70 6.34 -4.25 5.29
C THR A 70 5.98 -3.10 6.21
N THR A 71 4.98 -2.29 5.83
CA THR A 71 4.51 -1.20 6.71
C THR A 71 3.87 -1.75 7.98
N GLY A 72 3.15 -2.88 7.89
CA GLY A 72 2.58 -3.56 9.04
C GLY A 72 3.65 -4.14 9.98
N PHE A 73 4.67 -4.80 9.43
CA PHE A 73 5.77 -5.34 10.22
C PHE A 73 6.58 -4.22 10.90
N ARG A 74 6.84 -3.13 10.17
CA ARG A 74 7.49 -1.94 10.73
C ARG A 74 6.67 -1.33 11.86
N ALA A 75 5.37 -1.12 11.66
CA ALA A 75 4.48 -0.61 12.71
C ALA A 75 4.45 -1.53 13.94
N SER A 76 4.43 -2.85 13.73
CA SER A 76 4.47 -3.85 14.81
C SER A 76 5.78 -3.79 15.60
N SER A 77 6.94 -3.67 14.91
CA SER A 77 8.24 -3.54 15.58
C SER A 77 8.38 -2.22 16.33
N GLU A 78 7.89 -1.11 15.76
CA GLU A 78 7.86 0.20 16.42
C GLU A 78 6.98 0.17 17.68
N GLN A 79 5.83 -0.50 17.64
CA GLN A 79 4.95 -0.71 18.79
C GLN A 79 5.63 -1.56 19.88
N ALA A 80 6.27 -2.66 19.50
CA ALA A 80 6.95 -3.54 20.46
C ALA A 80 8.13 -2.82 21.16
N ILE A 81 9.00 -2.17 20.37
CA ILE A 81 10.15 -1.43 20.90
C ILE A 81 9.70 -0.25 21.76
N GLY A 82 8.75 0.55 21.27
CA GLY A 82 8.21 1.67 22.03
C GLY A 82 7.58 1.24 23.35
N SER A 83 6.82 0.15 23.34
CA SER A 83 6.18 -0.39 24.54
C SER A 83 7.18 -0.98 25.54
N LEU A 84 8.24 -1.62 25.06
CA LEU A 84 9.32 -2.12 25.91
C LEU A 84 10.07 -0.97 26.60
N LEU A 85 10.43 0.06 25.83
CA LEU A 85 11.12 1.24 26.36
C LEU A 85 10.23 2.02 27.35
N GLY A 86 9.02 2.36 26.93
CA GLY A 86 8.11 3.15 27.77
C GLY A 86 7.67 2.41 29.03
N GLY A 87 7.26 1.15 28.88
CA GLY A 87 6.87 0.30 29.99
C GLY A 87 8.04 0.01 30.95
N GLY A 88 9.24 -0.21 30.41
CA GLY A 88 10.46 -0.41 31.20
C GLY A 88 10.83 0.81 32.05
N VAL A 89 10.78 2.01 31.44
CA VAL A 89 11.02 3.26 32.18
C VAL A 89 9.98 3.45 33.29
N ALA A 90 8.70 3.29 32.99
CA ALA A 90 7.62 3.39 33.95
C ALA A 90 7.80 2.39 35.11
N TYR A 91 8.09 1.13 34.79
CA TYR A 91 8.36 0.09 35.77
C TYR A 91 9.53 0.45 36.72
N MET A 92 10.65 0.93 36.19
CA MET A 92 11.83 1.33 36.98
C MET A 92 11.52 2.50 37.90
N LEU A 93 10.81 3.52 37.43
CA LEU A 93 10.41 4.67 38.24
C LEU A 93 9.45 4.27 39.38
N MET A 94 8.50 3.39 39.10
CA MET A 94 7.61 2.87 40.14
C MET A 94 8.34 2.04 41.16
N ARG A 95 9.32 1.23 40.76
CA ARG A 95 10.19 0.49 41.67
C ARG A 95 11.06 1.42 42.54
N ALA A 96 11.42 2.59 42.03
CA ALA A 96 12.13 3.63 42.79
C ALA A 96 11.22 4.47 43.69
N GLY A 97 9.92 4.14 43.77
CA GLY A 97 8.96 4.87 44.61
C GLY A 97 8.51 6.21 44.01
N LEU A 98 8.85 6.50 42.78
CA LEU A 98 8.47 7.72 42.06
C LEU A 98 7.08 7.55 41.44
N GLY A 99 6.05 7.49 42.26
CA GLY A 99 4.65 7.49 41.85
C GLY A 99 4.06 8.90 41.74
N GLY A 100 2.78 8.96 41.38
CA GLY A 100 2.03 10.23 41.32
C GLY A 100 2.33 11.09 40.09
N PRO A 101 1.81 12.35 40.04
CA PRO A 101 1.88 13.20 38.84
C PRO A 101 3.30 13.53 38.39
N ALA A 102 4.23 13.75 39.32
CA ALA A 102 5.63 14.05 39.00
C ALA A 102 6.35 12.84 38.39
N GLY A 103 6.14 11.64 38.97
CA GLY A 103 6.66 10.39 38.44
C GLY A 103 6.10 10.08 37.04
N LEU A 104 4.81 10.35 36.83
CA LEU A 104 4.16 10.20 35.51
C LEU A 104 4.80 11.13 34.45
N ALA A 105 4.96 12.41 34.79
CA ALA A 105 5.59 13.38 33.89
C ALA A 105 7.03 12.96 33.54
N LEU A 106 7.78 12.50 34.53
CA LEU A 106 9.14 12.01 34.35
C LEU A 106 9.18 10.73 33.47
N ALA A 107 8.26 9.78 33.72
CA ALA A 107 8.16 8.55 32.93
C ALA A 107 7.89 8.84 31.45
N VAL A 108 6.91 9.70 31.15
CA VAL A 108 6.56 10.09 29.78
C VAL A 108 7.72 10.82 29.11
N GLY A 109 8.33 11.80 29.80
CA GLY A 109 9.44 12.57 29.26
C GLY A 109 10.69 11.73 28.98
N LEU A 110 11.10 10.88 29.94
CA LEU A 110 12.25 9.99 29.76
C LEU A 110 11.99 8.93 28.67
N SER A 111 10.79 8.37 28.58
CA SER A 111 10.44 7.39 27.58
C SER A 111 10.52 7.99 26.16
N ALA A 112 10.03 9.21 25.98
CA ALA A 112 10.14 9.93 24.72
C ALA A 112 11.61 10.24 24.38
N LEU A 113 12.39 10.70 25.37
CA LEU A 113 13.80 11.01 25.18
C LEU A 113 14.64 9.77 24.81
N LEU A 114 14.46 8.65 25.52
CA LEU A 114 15.19 7.41 25.28
C LEU A 114 14.81 6.74 23.96
N SER A 115 13.61 6.97 23.44
CA SER A 115 13.20 6.46 22.13
C SER A 115 13.73 7.28 20.95
N TYR A 116 14.23 8.51 21.17
CA TYR A 116 14.73 9.39 20.12
C TYR A 116 15.92 8.81 19.32
N PRO A 117 16.97 8.22 19.92
CA PRO A 117 18.11 7.66 19.18
C PRO A 117 17.77 6.44 18.34
N VAL A 118 16.65 5.76 18.58
CA VAL A 118 16.22 4.57 17.82
C VAL A 118 15.74 4.92 16.41
N ARG A 119 15.64 6.22 16.05
CA ARG A 119 15.21 6.75 14.73
C ARG A 119 13.87 6.21 14.19
N LEU A 120 13.08 5.54 15.02
CA LEU A 120 11.75 5.07 14.68
C LEU A 120 10.76 6.18 15.07
N ARG A 121 10.41 7.02 14.11
CA ARG A 121 9.64 8.25 14.36
C ARG A 121 8.33 8.06 15.16
N PRO A 122 7.49 7.03 14.97
CA PRO A 122 6.32 6.84 15.81
C PRO A 122 6.63 6.18 17.17
N ALA A 123 7.79 5.53 17.37
CA ALA A 123 8.10 4.80 18.61
C ALA A 123 8.14 5.69 19.86
N HIS A 124 8.47 6.98 19.74
CA HIS A 124 8.47 7.90 20.88
C HIS A 124 7.07 8.17 21.43
N VAL A 125 6.06 8.27 20.55
CA VAL A 125 4.66 8.44 20.95
C VAL A 125 4.17 7.16 21.65
N VAL A 126 4.51 6.00 21.10
CA VAL A 126 4.17 4.70 21.68
C VAL A 126 4.82 4.51 23.04
N ALA A 127 6.10 4.86 23.17
CA ALA A 127 6.83 4.77 24.43
C ALA A 127 6.21 5.67 25.50
N ALA A 128 5.94 6.93 25.15
CA ALA A 128 5.28 7.88 26.05
C ALA A 128 3.89 7.39 26.50
N PHE A 129 3.08 6.91 25.54
CA PHE A 129 1.74 6.40 25.82
C PHE A 129 1.77 5.11 26.67
N THR A 130 2.70 4.21 26.39
CA THR A 130 2.87 2.98 27.19
C THR A 130 3.35 3.30 28.61
N ALA A 131 4.28 4.25 28.76
CA ALA A 131 4.72 4.70 30.06
C ALA A 131 3.56 5.29 30.91
N LEU A 132 2.73 6.14 30.24
CA LEU A 132 1.51 6.68 30.84
C LEU A 132 0.60 5.58 31.38
N LEU A 133 0.28 4.60 30.52
CA LEU A 133 -0.64 3.53 30.87
C LEU A 133 -0.11 2.64 32.00
N VAL A 134 1.17 2.25 31.92
CA VAL A 134 1.80 1.43 32.97
C VAL A 134 1.83 2.19 34.29
N MET A 135 2.11 3.49 34.32
CA MET A 135 2.08 4.31 35.52
C MET A 135 0.69 4.39 36.16
N ILE A 136 -0.36 4.55 35.34
CA ILE A 136 -1.74 4.66 35.81
C ILE A 136 -2.25 3.31 36.34
N THR A 137 -2.02 2.23 35.60
CA THR A 137 -2.59 0.91 35.92
C THR A 137 -1.73 0.09 36.87
N GLY A 138 -0.44 0.39 36.98
CA GLY A 138 0.56 -0.42 37.72
C GLY A 138 0.76 -0.05 39.16
N ILE A 139 0.07 0.98 39.67
CA ILE A 139 0.30 1.48 41.06
C ILE A 139 0.27 0.37 42.12
N PRO A 140 -0.70 -0.58 42.12
CA PRO A 140 -0.68 -1.64 43.14
C PRO A 140 0.37 -2.73 42.87
N THR A 141 0.61 -3.08 41.60
CA THR A 141 1.43 -4.22 41.16
C THR A 141 2.20 -3.94 39.86
N PRO A 142 3.34 -3.22 39.93
CA PRO A 142 4.03 -2.75 38.74
C PRO A 142 4.58 -3.88 37.83
N GLY A 143 5.07 -4.97 38.40
CA GLY A 143 5.62 -6.08 37.63
C GLY A 143 4.59 -6.81 36.76
N PRO A 144 3.52 -7.36 37.35
CA PRO A 144 2.43 -7.97 36.58
C PRO A 144 1.80 -7.03 35.56
N SER A 145 1.56 -5.77 35.87
CA SER A 145 1.00 -4.77 34.97
C SER A 145 1.87 -4.54 33.74
N PHE A 146 3.18 -4.43 33.92
CA PHE A 146 4.12 -4.32 32.79
C PHE A 146 4.14 -5.58 31.95
N ALA A 147 4.17 -6.78 32.55
CA ALA A 147 4.19 -8.05 31.83
C ALA A 147 2.90 -8.26 31.03
N HIS A 148 1.73 -7.99 31.60
CA HIS A 148 0.44 -8.07 30.91
C HIS A 148 0.38 -7.08 29.75
N ARG A 149 0.89 -5.85 29.93
CA ARG A 149 0.96 -4.83 28.88
C ARG A 149 1.84 -5.25 27.73
N LEU A 150 3.06 -5.72 28.02
CA LEU A 150 3.99 -6.21 26.99
C LEU A 150 3.41 -7.40 26.24
N GLY A 151 2.80 -8.36 26.95
CA GLY A 151 2.11 -9.49 26.34
C GLY A 151 0.96 -9.08 25.43
N ALA A 152 0.15 -8.12 25.86
CA ALA A 152 -0.94 -7.56 25.05
C ALA A 152 -0.42 -6.92 23.76
N VAL A 153 0.67 -6.14 23.83
CA VAL A 153 1.30 -5.53 22.67
C VAL A 153 1.81 -6.59 21.69
N LEU A 154 2.49 -7.63 22.18
CA LEU A 154 2.99 -8.71 21.34
C LEU A 154 1.86 -9.51 20.67
N ILE A 155 0.77 -9.80 21.39
CA ILE A 155 -0.40 -10.45 20.82
C ILE A 155 -1.07 -9.57 19.77
N GLY A 156 -1.27 -8.28 20.04
CA GLY A 156 -1.87 -7.35 19.11
C GLY A 156 -1.05 -7.21 17.82
N ALA A 157 0.26 -6.97 17.98
CA ALA A 157 1.19 -6.86 16.85
C ALA A 157 1.29 -8.17 16.05
N GLY A 158 1.35 -9.32 16.73
CA GLY A 158 1.36 -10.65 16.11
C GLY A 158 0.09 -10.94 15.32
N SER A 159 -1.08 -10.62 15.87
CA SER A 159 -2.38 -10.79 15.22
C SER A 159 -2.49 -9.93 13.96
N ALA A 160 -2.07 -8.66 14.02
CA ALA A 160 -2.04 -7.76 12.87
C ALA A 160 -1.07 -8.26 11.80
N THR A 161 0.15 -8.67 12.19
CA THR A 161 1.17 -9.18 11.25
C THR A 161 0.68 -10.45 10.55
N LEU A 162 0.06 -11.38 11.28
CA LEU A 162 -0.51 -12.59 10.70
C LEU A 162 -1.58 -12.27 9.66
N LEU A 163 -2.51 -11.37 9.97
CA LEU A 163 -3.55 -10.98 9.00
C LEU A 163 -2.99 -10.15 7.84
N ASN A 164 -1.98 -9.31 8.08
CA ASN A 164 -1.29 -8.62 7.01
C ASN A 164 -0.64 -9.62 6.05
N PHE A 165 -0.01 -10.67 6.56
CA PHE A 165 0.59 -11.73 5.76
C PHE A 165 -0.44 -12.53 4.96
N LEU A 166 -1.51 -13.01 5.61
CA LEU A 166 -2.57 -13.78 4.95
C LEU A 166 -3.30 -12.96 3.88
N ALA A 167 -3.56 -11.69 4.15
CA ALA A 167 -4.25 -10.82 3.21
C ALA A 167 -3.36 -10.38 2.05
N SER A 168 -2.05 -10.19 2.25
CA SER A 168 -1.13 -9.70 1.21
C SER A 168 -1.10 -10.61 -0.01
N ALA A 169 -1.08 -11.93 0.19
CA ALA A 169 -1.03 -12.91 -0.89
C ALA A 169 -2.28 -12.88 -1.79
N VAL A 170 -3.45 -12.63 -1.21
CA VAL A 170 -4.72 -12.57 -1.95
C VAL A 170 -4.93 -11.21 -2.61
N GLN A 171 -4.66 -10.14 -1.87
CA GLN A 171 -4.85 -8.77 -2.34
C GLN A 171 -3.94 -8.43 -3.51
N TYR A 172 -2.66 -8.84 -3.44
CA TYR A 172 -1.68 -8.50 -4.46
C TYR A 172 -2.11 -8.95 -5.86
N ARG A 173 -2.49 -10.22 -6.04
CA ARG A 173 -2.85 -10.75 -7.36
C ARG A 173 -4.05 -10.05 -7.98
N THR A 174 -5.09 -9.81 -7.19
CA THR A 174 -6.36 -9.24 -7.69
C THR A 174 -6.24 -7.75 -7.97
N ILE A 175 -5.63 -7.01 -7.04
CA ILE A 175 -5.50 -5.56 -7.12
C ILE A 175 -4.53 -5.17 -8.22
N PHE A 176 -3.38 -5.84 -8.26
CA PHE A 176 -2.34 -5.56 -9.24
C PHE A 176 -2.81 -5.81 -10.68
N ARG A 177 -3.43 -6.98 -10.97
CA ARG A 177 -3.99 -7.25 -12.30
C ARG A 177 -4.93 -6.15 -12.75
N ARG A 178 -5.82 -5.71 -11.88
CA ARG A 178 -6.78 -4.67 -12.18
C ARG A 178 -6.13 -3.31 -12.46
N ARG A 179 -5.17 -2.88 -11.62
CA ARG A 179 -4.47 -1.61 -11.82
C ARG A 179 -3.64 -1.60 -13.10
N ARG A 180 -2.99 -2.71 -13.40
CA ARG A 180 -2.28 -2.91 -14.66
C ARG A 180 -3.20 -2.68 -15.86
N GLY A 181 -4.43 -3.22 -15.83
CA GLY A 181 -5.44 -2.98 -16.85
C GLY A 181 -5.82 -1.50 -16.97
N LEU A 182 -6.08 -0.83 -15.85
CA LEU A 182 -6.44 0.60 -15.83
C LEU A 182 -5.32 1.48 -16.37
N VAL A 183 -4.07 1.20 -16.03
CA VAL A 183 -2.90 1.93 -16.54
C VAL A 183 -2.76 1.77 -18.05
N ARG A 184 -2.89 0.54 -18.56
CA ARG A 184 -2.86 0.30 -20.01
C ARG A 184 -3.98 1.05 -20.76
N LEU A 185 -5.19 1.04 -20.23
CA LEU A 185 -6.32 1.79 -20.79
C LEU A 185 -6.05 3.30 -20.77
N ALA A 186 -5.49 3.82 -19.69
CA ALA A 186 -5.16 5.24 -19.59
C ALA A 186 -4.05 5.65 -20.56
N VAL A 187 -3.02 4.80 -20.72
CA VAL A 187 -1.96 5.04 -21.73
C VAL A 187 -2.53 4.98 -23.15
N ALA A 188 -3.35 3.98 -23.47
CA ALA A 188 -3.99 3.89 -24.77
C ALA A 188 -4.87 5.11 -25.07
N ALA A 189 -5.71 5.53 -24.12
CA ALA A 189 -6.54 6.72 -24.25
C ALA A 189 -5.70 8.01 -24.42
N ALA A 190 -4.56 8.13 -23.71
CA ALA A 190 -3.66 9.27 -23.85
C ALA A 190 -3.00 9.31 -25.22
N LEU A 191 -2.63 8.14 -25.77
CA LEU A 191 -2.07 8.02 -27.13
C LEU A 191 -3.11 8.37 -28.20
N GLU A 192 -4.37 8.01 -28.03
CA GLU A 192 -5.47 8.36 -28.95
C GLU A 192 -5.83 9.84 -28.88
N ALA A 193 -6.06 10.37 -27.66
CA ALA A 193 -6.48 11.75 -27.44
C ALA A 193 -5.39 12.75 -27.84
N GLY A 194 -4.14 12.46 -27.49
CA GLY A 194 -2.98 13.28 -27.84
C GLY A 194 -2.95 14.66 -27.17
N ASP A 195 -3.73 14.85 -26.14
CA ASP A 195 -3.71 16.08 -25.36
C ASP A 195 -2.80 15.93 -24.12
N ARG A 196 -2.34 17.08 -23.60
CA ARG A 196 -1.44 17.11 -22.45
C ARG A 196 -2.12 16.59 -21.18
N GLY A 197 -3.40 16.85 -21.01
CA GLY A 197 -4.12 16.46 -19.80
C GLY A 197 -4.28 14.95 -19.67
N SER A 198 -4.53 14.22 -20.76
CA SER A 198 -4.60 12.76 -20.78
C SER A 198 -3.22 12.13 -20.57
N THR A 199 -2.17 12.73 -21.15
CA THR A 199 -0.78 12.28 -20.99
C THR A 199 -0.30 12.45 -19.55
N ASP A 200 -0.54 13.61 -18.92
CA ASP A 200 -0.18 13.87 -17.52
C ASP A 200 -0.92 12.90 -16.58
N ARG A 201 -2.17 12.57 -16.88
CA ARG A 201 -2.98 11.60 -16.11
C ARG A 201 -2.43 10.19 -16.23
N ALA A 202 -2.06 9.75 -17.43
CA ALA A 202 -1.46 8.44 -17.66
C ALA A 202 -0.10 8.32 -16.95
N ASP A 203 0.76 9.34 -17.03
CA ASP A 203 2.06 9.37 -16.33
C ASP A 203 1.90 9.37 -14.79
N ALA A 204 0.89 10.04 -14.25
CA ALA A 204 0.58 9.99 -12.82
C ALA A 204 0.19 8.57 -12.37
N LEU A 205 -0.67 7.88 -13.14
CA LEU A 205 -1.07 6.50 -12.85
C LEU A 205 0.11 5.51 -12.98
N LEU A 206 1.00 5.72 -13.96
CA LEU A 206 2.21 4.92 -14.13
C LEU A 206 3.18 5.10 -12.94
N ARG A 207 3.36 6.33 -12.46
CA ARG A 207 4.20 6.60 -11.27
C ARG A 207 3.64 5.95 -10.01
N ASP A 208 2.33 6.01 -9.83
CA ASP A 208 1.63 5.42 -8.68
C ASP A 208 1.79 3.90 -8.68
N LEU A 209 1.57 3.26 -9.84
CA LEU A 209 1.76 1.82 -10.02
C LEU A 209 3.22 1.40 -9.83
N GLN A 210 4.17 2.18 -10.34
CA GLN A 210 5.61 1.91 -10.16
C GLN A 210 6.02 1.98 -8.68
N GLY A 211 5.49 2.95 -7.93
CA GLY A 211 5.70 3.06 -6.49
C GLY A 211 5.21 1.81 -5.75
N GLU A 212 3.97 1.39 -6.03
CA GLU A 212 3.41 0.17 -5.42
C GLU A 212 4.20 -1.09 -5.77
N LEU A 213 4.60 -1.24 -7.03
CA LEU A 213 5.41 -2.39 -7.45
C LEU A 213 6.76 -2.44 -6.75
N ARG A 214 7.42 -1.29 -6.55
CA ARG A 214 8.67 -1.23 -5.79
C ARG A 214 8.48 -1.62 -4.34
N ASP A 215 7.40 -1.20 -3.72
CA ASP A 215 7.09 -1.56 -2.34
C ASP A 215 6.80 -3.06 -2.23
N VAL A 216 6.03 -3.62 -3.16
CA VAL A 216 5.74 -5.05 -3.21
C VAL A 216 6.98 -5.88 -3.59
N SER A 217 7.86 -5.40 -4.48
CA SER A 217 9.09 -6.12 -4.84
C SER A 217 10.02 -6.30 -3.65
N ARG A 218 10.01 -5.36 -2.70
CA ARG A 218 10.74 -5.51 -1.43
C ARG A 218 10.12 -6.57 -0.51
N GLU A 219 8.81 -6.77 -0.61
CA GLU A 219 8.08 -7.74 0.21
C GLU A 219 8.10 -9.15 -0.35
N ALA A 220 8.03 -9.27 -1.67
CA ALA A 220 7.91 -10.55 -2.39
C ALA A 220 9.15 -10.83 -3.24
N SER A 221 10.34 -10.83 -2.62
CA SER A 221 11.62 -11.11 -3.30
C SER A 221 11.66 -12.49 -4.00
N HIS A 222 10.70 -13.36 -3.72
CA HIS A 222 10.58 -14.69 -4.33
C HIS A 222 9.60 -14.75 -5.52
N ASP A 223 8.83 -13.69 -5.81
CA ASP A 223 7.94 -13.68 -6.98
C ASP A 223 8.71 -13.18 -8.22
N THR A 224 9.10 -14.12 -9.06
CA THR A 224 9.86 -13.87 -10.30
C THR A 224 9.12 -13.02 -11.34
N ARG A 225 7.82 -12.77 -11.16
CA ARG A 225 6.99 -11.98 -12.09
C ARG A 225 7.09 -10.47 -11.84
N ILE A 226 7.41 -10.05 -10.63
CA ILE A 226 7.46 -8.62 -10.26
C ILE A 226 8.48 -7.84 -11.09
N PRO A 227 9.71 -8.34 -11.35
CA PRO A 227 10.66 -7.66 -12.22
C PRO A 227 10.11 -7.41 -13.63
N GLY A 228 9.41 -8.39 -14.23
CA GLY A 228 8.76 -8.22 -15.54
C GLY A 228 7.70 -7.13 -15.54
N HIS A 229 6.91 -7.02 -14.48
CA HIS A 229 5.90 -5.98 -14.36
C HIS A 229 6.49 -4.57 -14.13
N LEU A 230 7.60 -4.46 -13.42
CA LEU A 230 8.33 -3.19 -13.31
C LEU A 230 8.85 -2.74 -14.69
N THR A 231 9.45 -3.67 -15.43
CA THR A 231 9.93 -3.42 -16.80
C THR A 231 8.79 -2.99 -17.72
N GLU A 232 7.61 -3.63 -17.63
CA GLU A 232 6.42 -3.22 -18.38
C GLU A 232 6.02 -1.77 -18.12
N VAL A 233 5.95 -1.35 -16.85
CA VAL A 233 5.58 0.02 -16.47
C VAL A 233 6.61 1.03 -16.97
N GLU A 234 7.90 0.71 -16.90
CA GLU A 234 8.98 1.57 -17.42
C GLU A 234 8.88 1.74 -18.93
N ILE A 235 8.64 0.65 -19.68
CA ILE A 235 8.49 0.71 -21.14
C ILE A 235 7.24 1.49 -21.53
N LEU A 236 6.10 1.32 -20.84
CA LEU A 236 4.89 2.11 -21.10
C LEU A 236 5.14 3.61 -20.93
N ARG A 237 5.96 3.97 -19.95
CA ARG A 237 6.36 5.36 -19.73
C ARG A 237 7.28 5.89 -20.83
N GLU A 238 8.23 5.07 -21.30
CA GLU A 238 9.07 5.42 -22.45
C GLU A 238 8.22 5.59 -23.73
N ILE A 239 7.26 4.71 -23.98
CA ILE A 239 6.32 4.82 -25.11
C ILE A 239 5.56 6.15 -25.03
N LEU A 240 5.03 6.50 -23.88
CA LEU A 240 4.27 7.74 -23.68
C LEU A 240 5.15 8.97 -23.94
N ALA A 241 6.40 8.97 -23.46
CA ALA A 241 7.35 10.05 -23.65
C ALA A 241 7.75 10.20 -25.13
N VAL A 242 8.08 9.09 -25.82
CA VAL A 242 8.45 9.12 -27.23
C VAL A 242 7.27 9.56 -28.09
N ALA A 243 6.08 9.05 -27.83
CA ALA A 243 4.87 9.45 -28.54
C ALA A 243 4.58 10.96 -28.38
N TRP A 244 4.80 11.50 -27.18
CA TRP A 244 4.66 12.94 -26.94
C TRP A 244 5.67 13.77 -27.73
N VAL A 245 6.95 13.38 -27.75
CA VAL A 245 7.99 14.07 -28.53
C VAL A 245 7.67 14.01 -30.03
N GLN A 246 7.28 12.85 -30.55
CA GLN A 246 6.92 12.71 -31.97
C GLN A 246 5.74 13.60 -32.38
N ARG A 247 4.77 13.81 -31.48
CA ARG A 247 3.67 14.73 -31.74
C ARG A 247 4.08 16.19 -31.71
N LEU A 248 5.07 16.56 -30.88
CA LEU A 248 5.60 17.92 -30.88
C LEU A 248 6.41 18.23 -32.15
N GLU A 249 7.04 17.21 -32.74
CA GLU A 249 7.88 17.36 -33.95
C GLU A 249 7.07 17.26 -35.26
N ALA A 250 5.94 16.53 -35.26
CA ALA A 250 5.11 16.30 -36.45
C ALA A 250 3.63 16.52 -36.12
N GLU A 251 2.99 17.50 -36.75
CA GLU A 251 1.61 17.93 -36.50
C GLU A 251 0.51 16.84 -36.67
N ALA A 252 0.81 15.64 -37.21
CA ALA A 252 -0.19 14.60 -37.42
C ALA A 252 0.38 13.17 -37.40
N VAL A 253 0.88 12.71 -36.24
CA VAL A 253 1.20 11.29 -36.09
C VAL A 253 -0.03 10.53 -35.57
N ASP A 254 -0.53 9.58 -36.36
CA ASP A 254 -1.61 8.68 -35.93
C ASP A 254 -1.03 7.59 -34.99
N LEU A 255 -1.28 7.72 -33.73
CA LEU A 255 -0.87 6.77 -32.69
C LEU A 255 -1.95 5.71 -32.35
N SER A 256 -3.09 5.74 -33.02
CA SER A 256 -4.19 4.77 -32.80
C SER A 256 -3.77 3.30 -32.98
N PRO A 257 -2.84 2.94 -33.89
CA PRO A 257 -2.35 1.56 -33.96
C PRO A 257 -1.58 1.15 -32.70
N VAL A 258 -0.78 2.05 -32.13
CA VAL A 258 -0.01 1.80 -30.90
C VAL A 258 -0.95 1.63 -29.71
N ALA A 259 -1.94 2.50 -29.59
CA ALA A 259 -2.97 2.44 -28.55
C ALA A 259 -3.72 1.10 -28.58
N ARG A 260 -4.11 0.64 -29.76
CA ARG A 260 -4.80 -0.66 -29.94
C ARG A 260 -3.95 -1.86 -29.51
N VAL A 261 -2.66 -1.86 -29.85
CA VAL A 261 -1.73 -2.92 -29.40
C VAL A 261 -1.68 -3.01 -27.87
N ILE A 262 -1.56 -1.86 -27.19
CA ILE A 262 -1.50 -1.80 -25.73
C ILE A 262 -2.84 -2.21 -25.08
N GLU A 263 -3.96 -1.73 -25.62
CA GLU A 263 -5.30 -2.02 -25.10
C GLU A 263 -5.66 -3.50 -25.25
N ARG A 264 -5.43 -4.05 -26.43
CA ARG A 264 -5.88 -5.41 -26.80
C ARG A 264 -4.87 -6.51 -26.46
N GLY A 265 -3.63 -6.13 -26.16
CA GLY A 265 -2.54 -7.11 -25.95
C GLY A 265 -2.16 -7.85 -27.25
N GLU A 266 -2.40 -7.24 -28.42
CA GLU A 266 -2.06 -7.83 -29.71
C GLU A 266 -0.55 -7.82 -29.93
N ALA A 267 -0.02 -8.81 -30.65
CA ALA A 267 1.37 -8.79 -31.03
C ALA A 267 1.67 -7.57 -31.93
N PRO A 268 2.73 -6.80 -31.64
CA PRO A 268 3.05 -5.63 -32.44
C PRO A 268 3.48 -6.02 -33.87
N PRO A 269 3.20 -5.17 -34.86
CA PRO A 269 3.73 -5.38 -36.19
C PRO A 269 5.27 -5.34 -36.19
N ARG A 270 5.91 -5.86 -37.22
CA ARG A 270 7.39 -5.86 -37.31
C ARG A 270 7.95 -4.46 -37.06
N PRO A 271 8.95 -4.35 -36.18
CA PRO A 271 9.41 -3.04 -35.72
C PRO A 271 10.09 -2.26 -36.82
N VAL A 272 9.53 -1.07 -37.09
CA VAL A 272 10.18 -0.06 -37.93
C VAL A 272 10.18 1.24 -37.10
N GLY A 273 11.36 1.62 -36.59
CA GLY A 273 11.54 2.82 -35.78
C GLY A 273 11.47 2.58 -34.26
N THR A 274 11.77 3.62 -33.50
CA THR A 274 11.94 3.58 -32.04
C THR A 274 10.68 3.12 -31.31
N LEU A 275 9.51 3.62 -31.71
CA LEU A 275 8.24 3.31 -31.07
C LEU A 275 7.86 1.83 -31.25
N ALA A 276 8.07 1.28 -32.46
CA ALA A 276 7.79 -0.12 -32.73
C ALA A 276 8.74 -1.06 -31.95
N THR A 277 9.99 -0.66 -31.76
CA THR A 277 10.94 -1.39 -30.91
C THR A 277 10.50 -1.39 -29.45
N LEU A 278 10.03 -0.25 -28.94
CA LEU A 278 9.49 -0.14 -27.58
C LEU A 278 8.23 -0.99 -27.40
N LEU A 279 7.34 -1.02 -28.39
CA LEU A 279 6.15 -1.86 -28.35
C LEU A 279 6.50 -3.36 -28.31
N THR A 280 7.51 -3.79 -29.08
CA THR A 280 7.97 -5.19 -29.03
C THR A 280 8.52 -5.54 -27.65
N ARG A 281 9.37 -4.68 -27.08
CA ARG A 281 9.89 -4.86 -25.72
C ARG A 281 8.77 -4.85 -24.67
N TRP A 282 7.78 -3.97 -24.84
CA TRP A 282 6.62 -3.95 -23.96
C TRP A 282 5.83 -5.25 -24.05
N TYR A 283 5.56 -5.75 -25.26
CA TYR A 283 4.84 -7.00 -25.47
C TYR A 283 5.54 -8.19 -24.79
N GLU A 284 6.86 -8.31 -24.97
CA GLU A 284 7.67 -9.32 -24.30
C GLU A 284 7.62 -9.23 -22.77
N ALA A 285 7.71 -8.01 -22.21
CA ALA A 285 7.63 -7.78 -20.77
C ALA A 285 6.22 -8.02 -20.20
N ALA A 286 5.19 -7.81 -21.00
CA ALA A 286 3.79 -7.93 -20.63
C ALA A 286 3.24 -9.36 -20.77
N CYS A 287 3.98 -10.22 -21.48
CA CYS A 287 3.59 -11.59 -21.82
C CYS A 287 3.46 -12.45 -20.55
N GLU A 288 2.35 -13.17 -20.42
CA GLU A 288 2.16 -14.16 -19.37
C GLU A 288 2.88 -15.49 -19.73
N PRO A 289 3.03 -16.44 -18.79
CA PRO A 289 3.75 -17.71 -19.06
C PRO A 289 3.17 -18.57 -20.17
N ASP A 290 1.91 -18.35 -20.56
CA ASP A 290 1.23 -19.00 -21.68
C ASP A 290 1.54 -18.36 -23.05
N GLY A 291 2.38 -17.33 -23.09
CA GLY A 291 2.75 -16.61 -24.31
C GLY A 291 1.73 -15.56 -24.75
N THR A 292 0.73 -15.24 -23.95
CA THR A 292 -0.31 -14.25 -24.27
C THR A 292 -0.16 -12.99 -23.43
N VAL A 293 -0.60 -11.85 -23.99
CA VAL A 293 -0.78 -10.60 -23.25
C VAL A 293 -2.28 -10.40 -23.03
N PRO A 294 -2.77 -10.48 -21.80
CA PRO A 294 -4.20 -10.31 -21.55
C PRO A 294 -4.66 -8.90 -21.95
N PRO A 295 -5.81 -8.75 -22.63
CA PRO A 295 -6.37 -7.45 -22.96
C PRO A 295 -6.57 -6.59 -21.72
N ALA A 296 -6.35 -5.29 -21.83
CA ALA A 296 -6.47 -4.37 -20.70
C ALA A 296 -7.87 -4.38 -20.08
N ARG A 297 -8.91 -4.58 -20.89
CA ARG A 297 -10.31 -4.66 -20.45
C ARG A 297 -10.60 -5.90 -19.62
N ASP A 298 -9.95 -7.02 -19.89
CA ASP A 298 -10.12 -8.27 -19.13
C ASP A 298 -9.44 -8.17 -17.76
N LEU A 299 -8.39 -7.34 -17.68
CA LEU A 299 -7.72 -7.03 -16.41
C LEU A 299 -8.51 -6.03 -15.54
N ALA A 300 -9.34 -5.17 -16.15
CA ALA A 300 -10.13 -4.13 -15.50
C ALA A 300 -11.63 -4.26 -15.86
N PRO A 301 -12.36 -5.27 -15.35
CA PRO A 301 -13.76 -5.48 -15.69
C PRO A 301 -14.64 -4.27 -15.32
N SER A 302 -15.58 -3.96 -16.23
CA SER A 302 -16.40 -2.76 -16.27
C SER A 302 -17.35 -2.50 -15.08
N GLY A 303 -17.55 -3.47 -14.20
CA GLY A 303 -18.56 -3.38 -13.14
C GLY A 303 -18.26 -2.42 -11.97
N TRP A 304 -17.17 -1.65 -12.02
CA TRP A 304 -16.72 -0.80 -10.91
C TRP A 304 -16.57 0.68 -11.25
N PHE A 305 -16.87 1.08 -12.49
CA PHE A 305 -16.85 2.48 -12.90
C PHE A 305 -18.12 3.27 -12.48
N THR A 306 -19.12 2.59 -11.88
CA THR A 306 -20.40 3.19 -11.50
C THR A 306 -20.51 3.58 -10.03
N LEU A 307 -19.45 3.47 -9.24
CA LEU A 307 -19.43 3.88 -7.84
C LEU A 307 -18.42 5.03 -7.66
N GLY A 308 -18.82 6.22 -8.09
CA GLY A 308 -18.04 7.43 -7.81
C GLY A 308 -18.82 8.68 -8.08
#